data_9a23275ec3ddd7d7b53a57136a2dcc4a
#
_entry.id   9a23275ec3ddd7d7b53a57136a2dcc4a
#
_cell.length_a   1.000
_cell.length_b   1.000
_cell.length_c   1.000
_cell.angle_alpha   90.00
_cell.angle_beta   90.00
_cell.angle_gamma   90.00
#
_symmetry.space_group_name_H-M   'P 1'
#
loop_
_entity.id
_entity.type
_entity.pdbx_description
1 polymer ?
#
loop_
_entity_poly.entity_id
_entity_poly.type
_entity_poly.pdbx_seq_one_letter_code
_entity_poly.pdbx_strand_id
1 'polypeptide(L)'
;MKKTKKKSGILSKIYIALIMIFLYAPIAVLIFYSFNKGKSTVWQGFSLKWYEQLFKDDNIMNALGNTIIIAVLASFFATILGTAAAIGINNFKGKKRVLIQNASNIPIISPDIVMGVSLMLLFTFLGVMFNFEMGFVTVLISHICFCVPFVVLNVMPRIRRMDSSIYDAALDLGCNQWQAFYKVVIHELIPGIFSGLLMSFTYSLDDFIITYFTRGAKFQNLSIEIYSMTHRRISPKINALSALLFLAVLIIMIIINLRDRHEEKVKAQKT
;
A
#
# COMPACT_ATOMS: atom_id res chain seq x y z
N MET A 1 -36.79 12.07 6.79
CA MET A 1 -35.96 13.18 7.31
C MET A 1 -35.21 13.84 6.13
N LYS A 2 -35.59 15.07 5.73
CA LYS A 2 -34.89 15.84 4.69
C LYS A 2 -33.49 16.21 5.20
N LYS A 3 -32.43 15.64 4.61
CA LYS A 3 -31.05 16.10 4.81
C LYS A 3 -30.96 17.53 4.25
N THR A 4 -30.97 18.52 5.11
CA THR A 4 -30.62 19.91 4.76
C THR A 4 -29.15 19.90 4.32
N LYS A 5 -28.90 20.01 3.03
CA LYS A 5 -27.58 20.32 2.47
C LYS A 5 -27.17 21.70 3.00
N LYS A 6 -26.40 21.73 4.09
CA LYS A 6 -25.78 22.96 4.59
C LYS A 6 -24.87 23.49 3.45
N LYS A 7 -25.27 24.56 2.80
CA LYS A 7 -24.45 25.25 1.78
C LYS A 7 -23.16 25.65 2.47
N SER A 8 -22.04 25.03 2.13
CA SER A 8 -20.72 25.44 2.63
C SER A 8 -20.54 26.91 2.23
N GLY A 9 -20.31 27.78 3.21
CA GLY A 9 -20.11 29.20 2.97
C GLY A 9 -18.91 29.44 2.03
N ILE A 10 -18.90 30.57 1.34
CA ILE A 10 -17.80 30.97 0.42
C ILE A 10 -16.46 30.90 1.14
N LEU A 11 -16.40 31.30 2.42
CA LEU A 11 -15.20 31.20 3.26
C LEU A 11 -14.68 29.76 3.38
N SER A 12 -15.55 28.78 3.58
CA SER A 12 -15.16 27.36 3.67
C SER A 12 -14.55 26.86 2.36
N LYS A 13 -15.08 27.30 1.22
CA LYS A 13 -14.53 26.94 -0.10
C LYS A 13 -13.17 27.56 -0.34
N ILE A 14 -13.00 28.83 0.02
CA ILE A 14 -11.71 29.55 -0.09
C ILE A 14 -10.66 28.89 0.81
N TYR A 15 -11.02 28.55 2.06
CA TYR A 15 -10.13 27.88 2.99
C TYR A 15 -9.67 26.50 2.47
N ILE A 16 -10.59 25.69 1.96
CA ILE A 16 -10.25 24.39 1.35
C ILE A 16 -9.35 24.58 0.13
N ALA A 17 -9.65 25.55 -0.75
CA ALA A 17 -8.84 25.82 -1.92
C ALA A 17 -7.41 26.26 -1.55
N LEU A 18 -7.25 27.10 -0.54
CA LEU A 18 -5.94 27.53 -0.01
C LEU A 18 -5.13 26.35 0.51
N ILE A 19 -5.75 25.47 1.32
CA ILE A 19 -5.09 24.25 1.81
C ILE A 19 -4.66 23.36 0.65
N MET A 20 -5.54 23.15 -0.33
CA MET A 20 -5.23 22.32 -1.49
C MET A 20 -4.07 22.90 -2.31
N ILE A 21 -4.07 24.20 -2.56
CA ILE A 21 -2.96 24.89 -3.24
C ILE A 21 -1.65 24.70 -2.45
N PHE A 22 -1.67 24.92 -1.14
CA PHE A 22 -0.49 24.78 -0.29
C PHE A 22 0.08 23.35 -0.30
N LEU A 23 -0.79 22.34 -0.26
CA LEU A 23 -0.39 20.93 -0.28
C LEU A 23 0.14 20.46 -1.65
N TYR A 24 -0.48 20.93 -2.75
CA TYR A 24 -0.09 20.48 -4.09
C TYR A 24 0.93 21.38 -4.79
N ALA A 25 1.16 22.61 -4.31
CA ALA A 25 2.14 23.53 -4.89
C ALA A 25 3.56 22.92 -4.99
N PRO A 26 4.12 22.25 -3.96
CA PRO A 26 5.45 21.64 -4.07
C PRO A 26 5.51 20.58 -5.18
N ILE A 27 4.44 19.78 -5.31
CA ILE A 27 4.35 18.74 -6.34
C ILE A 27 4.26 19.37 -7.73
N ALA A 28 3.44 20.43 -7.88
CA ALA A 28 3.33 21.16 -9.15
C ALA A 28 4.68 21.79 -9.56
N VAL A 29 5.41 22.35 -8.62
CA VAL A 29 6.76 22.89 -8.85
C VAL A 29 7.72 21.78 -9.29
N LEU A 30 7.70 20.63 -8.64
CA LEU A 30 8.53 19.48 -9.00
C LEU A 30 8.21 19.00 -10.42
N ILE A 31 6.92 18.86 -10.78
CA ILE A 31 6.48 18.50 -12.12
C ILE A 31 6.94 19.55 -13.15
N PHE A 32 6.79 20.82 -12.83
CA PHE A 32 7.25 21.90 -13.71
C PHE A 32 8.75 21.80 -13.98
N TYR A 33 9.57 21.66 -12.93
CA TYR A 33 11.02 21.55 -13.06
C TYR A 33 11.50 20.23 -13.67
N SER A 34 10.66 19.18 -13.73
CA SER A 34 10.99 17.94 -14.43
C SER A 34 11.19 18.11 -15.93
N PHE A 35 10.60 19.16 -16.50
CA PHE A 35 10.74 19.54 -17.92
C PHE A 35 11.85 20.57 -18.16
N ASN A 36 12.56 21.03 -17.13
CA ASN A 36 13.63 22.01 -17.31
C ASN A 36 14.84 21.36 -17.99
N LYS A 37 15.36 21.98 -19.05
CA LYS A 37 16.56 21.52 -19.77
C LYS A 37 17.82 21.56 -18.91
N GLY A 38 17.92 22.51 -17.99
CA GLY A 38 19.08 22.76 -17.14
C GLY A 38 19.16 21.83 -15.93
N LYS A 39 20.34 21.79 -15.29
CA LYS A 39 20.58 21.10 -14.02
C LYS A 39 20.33 21.98 -12.79
N SER A 40 20.03 23.25 -12.98
CA SER A 40 19.82 24.23 -11.92
C SER A 40 18.33 24.54 -11.73
N THR A 41 18.01 25.24 -10.65
CA THR A 41 16.67 25.77 -10.36
C THR A 41 16.27 26.94 -11.28
N VAL A 42 17.17 27.41 -12.17
CA VAL A 42 16.86 28.41 -13.19
C VAL A 42 16.26 27.72 -14.39
N TRP A 43 15.12 28.21 -14.87
CA TRP A 43 14.47 27.69 -16.06
C TRP A 43 15.30 27.99 -17.32
N GLN A 44 15.73 26.93 -18.01
CA GLN A 44 16.57 27.01 -19.23
C GLN A 44 15.84 26.53 -20.49
N GLY A 45 14.53 26.34 -20.42
CA GLY A 45 13.70 25.88 -21.52
C GLY A 45 13.14 24.48 -21.31
N PHE A 46 12.15 24.12 -22.13
CA PHE A 46 11.47 22.83 -22.09
C PHE A 46 12.32 21.71 -22.71
N SER A 47 12.38 20.56 -22.03
CA SER A 47 13.08 19.37 -22.55
C SER A 47 12.57 18.08 -21.90
N LEU A 48 12.48 17.01 -22.66
CA LEU A 48 12.17 15.64 -22.19
C LEU A 48 13.43 14.82 -21.92
N LYS A 49 14.62 15.42 -22.01
CA LYS A 49 15.92 14.75 -21.87
C LYS A 49 16.04 13.90 -20.59
N TRP A 50 15.49 14.39 -19.48
CA TRP A 50 15.57 13.69 -18.18
C TRP A 50 14.72 12.43 -18.15
N TYR A 51 13.57 12.45 -18.82
CA TYR A 51 12.73 11.26 -19.00
C TYR A 51 13.43 10.21 -19.87
N GLU A 52 14.04 10.62 -20.97
CA GLU A 52 14.80 9.71 -21.82
C GLU A 52 16.00 9.09 -21.07
N GLN A 53 16.75 9.89 -20.32
CA GLN A 53 17.85 9.40 -19.49
C GLN A 53 17.42 8.52 -18.34
N LEU A 54 16.20 8.72 -17.80
CA LEU A 54 15.65 7.91 -16.75
C LEU A 54 15.35 6.50 -17.23
N PHE A 55 14.73 6.35 -18.41
CA PHE A 55 14.43 5.04 -18.99
C PHE A 55 15.68 4.29 -19.50
N LYS A 56 16.81 4.97 -19.70
CA LYS A 56 18.10 4.40 -20.06
C LYS A 56 18.99 4.10 -18.84
N ASP A 57 18.52 4.40 -17.63
CA ASP A 57 19.29 4.19 -16.40
C ASP A 57 18.94 2.83 -15.80
N ASP A 58 19.83 1.86 -16.00
CA ASP A 58 19.65 0.49 -15.56
C ASP A 58 19.43 0.39 -14.03
N ASN A 59 20.08 1.25 -13.24
CA ASN A 59 19.90 1.23 -11.78
C ASN A 59 18.47 1.60 -11.40
N ILE A 60 17.90 2.64 -12.03
CA ILE A 60 16.52 3.07 -11.78
C ILE A 60 15.53 2.02 -12.26
N MET A 61 15.76 1.44 -13.46
CA MET A 61 14.87 0.42 -14.01
C MET A 61 14.89 -0.87 -13.17
N ASN A 62 16.05 -1.31 -12.72
CA ASN A 62 16.18 -2.46 -11.83
C ASN A 62 15.54 -2.17 -10.46
N ALA A 63 15.75 -0.98 -9.90
CA ALA A 63 15.13 -0.57 -8.64
C ALA A 63 13.60 -0.50 -8.75
N LEU A 64 13.06 0.01 -9.86
CA LEU A 64 11.63 0.00 -10.15
C LEU A 64 11.09 -1.43 -10.26
N GLY A 65 11.76 -2.30 -11.01
CA GLY A 65 11.41 -3.72 -11.12
C GLY A 65 11.35 -4.40 -9.75
N ASN A 66 12.38 -4.21 -8.93
CA ASN A 66 12.44 -4.74 -7.58
C ASN A 66 11.28 -4.24 -6.71
N THR A 67 10.97 -2.95 -6.79
CA THR A 67 9.84 -2.36 -6.03
C THR A 67 8.52 -3.02 -6.41
N ILE A 68 8.25 -3.16 -7.71
CA ILE A 68 6.99 -3.77 -8.19
C ILE A 68 6.93 -5.24 -7.79
N ILE A 69 8.01 -6.00 -7.95
CA ILE A 69 8.07 -7.42 -7.60
C ILE A 69 7.82 -7.60 -6.09
N ILE A 70 8.50 -6.82 -5.24
CA ILE A 70 8.27 -6.88 -3.78
C ILE A 70 6.84 -6.51 -3.45
N ALA A 71 6.30 -5.42 -4.01
CA ALA A 71 4.94 -4.96 -3.71
C ALA A 71 3.89 -6.02 -4.11
N VAL A 72 4.02 -6.65 -5.28
CA VAL A 72 3.11 -7.70 -5.74
C VAL A 72 3.24 -8.95 -4.88
N LEU A 73 4.44 -9.44 -4.63
CA LEU A 73 4.63 -10.66 -3.83
C LEU A 73 4.23 -10.44 -2.37
N ALA A 74 4.64 -9.32 -1.77
CA ALA A 74 4.29 -9.02 -0.38
C ALA A 74 2.78 -8.86 -0.21
N SER A 75 2.10 -8.12 -1.08
CA SER A 75 0.65 -7.95 -1.01
C SER A 75 -0.09 -9.27 -1.23
N PHE A 76 0.36 -10.11 -2.15
CA PHE A 76 -0.23 -11.44 -2.40
C PHE A 76 -0.12 -12.35 -1.16
N PHE A 77 1.08 -12.53 -0.64
CA PHE A 77 1.28 -13.38 0.54
C PHE A 77 0.65 -12.79 1.81
N ALA A 78 0.74 -11.47 2.00
CA ALA A 78 0.08 -10.80 3.12
C ALA A 78 -1.44 -10.95 3.05
N THR A 79 -2.03 -10.94 1.84
CA THR A 79 -3.48 -11.12 1.66
C THR A 79 -3.90 -12.53 2.07
N ILE A 80 -3.17 -13.55 1.69
CA ILE A 80 -3.45 -14.94 2.10
C ILE A 80 -3.34 -15.06 3.63
N LEU A 81 -2.20 -14.65 4.19
CA LEU A 81 -1.94 -14.77 5.63
C LEU A 81 -2.89 -13.91 6.46
N GLY A 82 -3.13 -12.67 6.05
CA GLY A 82 -4.02 -11.74 6.74
C GLY A 82 -5.47 -12.17 6.70
N THR A 83 -5.94 -12.73 5.58
CA THR A 83 -7.30 -13.30 5.48
C THR A 83 -7.43 -14.52 6.38
N ALA A 84 -6.47 -15.44 6.36
CA ALA A 84 -6.46 -16.60 7.25
C ALA A 84 -6.42 -16.17 8.73
N ALA A 85 -5.59 -15.18 9.06
CA ALA A 85 -5.52 -14.62 10.40
C ALA A 85 -6.86 -13.97 10.84
N ALA A 86 -7.51 -13.20 9.97
CA ALA A 86 -8.80 -12.57 10.26
C ALA A 86 -9.89 -13.61 10.55
N ILE A 87 -9.95 -14.67 9.76
CA ILE A 87 -10.88 -15.80 9.97
C ILE A 87 -10.55 -16.52 11.28
N GLY A 88 -9.27 -16.80 11.53
CA GLY A 88 -8.81 -17.42 12.77
C GLY A 88 -9.16 -16.59 14.02
N ILE A 89 -8.89 -15.28 13.98
CA ILE A 89 -9.21 -14.34 15.08
C ILE A 89 -10.74 -14.32 15.34
N ASN A 90 -11.54 -14.43 14.29
CA ASN A 90 -13.00 -14.43 14.44
C ASN A 90 -13.53 -15.65 15.21
N ASN A 91 -12.84 -16.77 15.13
CA ASN A 91 -13.23 -18.01 15.84
C ASN A 91 -12.96 -17.96 17.35
N PHE A 92 -12.10 -17.04 17.82
CA PHE A 92 -11.90 -16.84 19.24
C PHE A 92 -13.07 -16.06 19.86
N LYS A 93 -13.37 -16.33 21.14
CA LYS A 93 -14.45 -15.68 21.90
C LYS A 93 -13.90 -14.85 23.07
N GLY A 94 -14.66 -13.84 23.47
CA GLY A 94 -14.39 -13.05 24.68
C GLY A 94 -13.04 -12.33 24.66
N LYS A 95 -12.36 -12.30 25.82
CA LYS A 95 -11.11 -11.56 26.03
C LYS A 95 -9.96 -12.01 25.11
N LYS A 96 -9.88 -13.30 24.77
CA LYS A 96 -8.85 -13.84 23.89
C LYS A 96 -8.90 -13.22 22.49
N ARG A 97 -10.10 -13.06 21.92
CA ARG A 97 -10.31 -12.40 20.63
C ARG A 97 -9.79 -10.96 20.64
N VAL A 98 -10.17 -10.20 21.68
CA VAL A 98 -9.76 -8.79 21.81
C VAL A 98 -8.24 -8.68 21.96
N LEU A 99 -7.63 -9.55 22.78
CA LEU A 99 -6.18 -9.55 22.97
C LEU A 99 -5.43 -9.82 21.67
N ILE A 100 -5.81 -10.88 20.95
CA ILE A 100 -5.13 -11.26 19.68
C ILE A 100 -5.35 -10.17 18.63
N GLN A 101 -6.56 -9.60 18.54
CA GLN A 101 -6.85 -8.52 17.61
C GLN A 101 -6.03 -7.26 17.93
N ASN A 102 -5.92 -6.89 19.21
CA ASN A 102 -5.08 -5.74 19.60
C ASN A 102 -3.60 -6.02 19.32
N ALA A 103 -3.12 -7.23 19.59
CA ALA A 103 -1.76 -7.63 19.29
C ALA A 103 -1.47 -7.56 17.78
N SER A 104 -2.40 -7.97 16.93
CA SER A 104 -2.25 -7.86 15.47
C SER A 104 -2.24 -6.42 14.96
N ASN A 105 -2.75 -5.46 15.73
CA ASN A 105 -2.74 -4.05 15.36
C ASN A 105 -1.49 -3.29 15.85
N ILE A 106 -0.66 -3.90 16.70
CA ILE A 106 0.57 -3.26 17.21
C ILE A 106 1.48 -2.75 16.08
N PRO A 107 1.73 -3.51 14.99
CA PRO A 107 2.57 -3.03 13.90
C PRO A 107 2.05 -1.75 13.23
N ILE A 108 0.72 -1.56 13.17
CA ILE A 108 0.10 -0.38 12.55
C ILE A 108 0.31 0.88 13.39
N ILE A 109 0.33 0.71 14.72
CA ILE A 109 0.47 1.82 15.68
C ILE A 109 1.93 2.17 15.92
N SER A 110 2.83 1.19 15.73
CA SER A 110 4.27 1.36 15.94
C SER A 110 4.88 2.26 14.86
N PRO A 111 5.79 3.17 15.20
CA PRO A 111 6.56 3.89 14.19
C PRO A 111 7.33 2.93 13.26
N ASP A 112 7.32 3.18 11.96
CA ASP A 112 7.95 2.31 10.94
C ASP A 112 9.43 2.06 11.23
N ILE A 113 10.12 3.06 11.78
CA ILE A 113 11.53 2.93 12.16
C ILE A 113 11.76 1.86 13.26
N VAL A 114 10.83 1.73 14.20
CA VAL A 114 10.90 0.71 15.27
C VAL A 114 10.74 -0.67 14.67
N MET A 115 9.78 -0.82 13.75
CA MET A 115 9.59 -2.07 13.00
C MET A 115 10.82 -2.42 12.17
N GLY A 116 11.33 -1.47 11.40
CA GLY A 116 12.50 -1.65 10.55
C GLY A 116 13.74 -2.07 11.33
N VAL A 117 14.05 -1.37 12.43
CA VAL A 117 15.20 -1.70 13.30
C VAL A 117 15.02 -3.06 13.99
N SER A 118 13.81 -3.38 14.47
CA SER A 118 13.53 -4.67 15.11
C SER A 118 13.73 -5.83 14.13
N LEU A 119 13.25 -5.71 12.90
CA LEU A 119 13.43 -6.71 11.85
C LEU A 119 14.90 -6.81 11.43
N MET A 120 15.61 -5.69 11.33
CA MET A 120 17.05 -5.69 11.04
C MET A 120 17.81 -6.48 12.11
N LEU A 121 17.55 -6.23 13.40
CA LEU A 121 18.20 -6.95 14.50
C LEU A 121 17.87 -8.45 14.44
N LEU A 122 16.61 -8.80 14.19
CA LEU A 122 16.18 -10.18 14.03
C LEU A 122 16.93 -10.87 12.87
N PHE A 123 16.96 -10.25 11.69
CA PHE A 123 17.65 -10.83 10.54
C PHE A 123 19.16 -10.86 10.69
N THR A 124 19.75 -9.90 11.38
CA THR A 124 21.19 -9.94 11.71
C THR A 124 21.49 -11.13 12.61
N PHE A 125 20.69 -11.31 13.67
CA PHE A 125 20.83 -12.46 14.57
C PHE A 125 20.68 -13.80 13.84
N LEU A 126 19.62 -13.94 13.05
CA LEU A 126 19.37 -15.14 12.25
C LEU A 126 20.46 -15.34 11.18
N GLY A 127 20.95 -14.26 10.58
CA GLY A 127 22.04 -14.29 9.59
C GLY A 127 23.34 -14.85 10.17
N VAL A 128 23.69 -14.47 11.40
CA VAL A 128 24.83 -15.05 12.11
C VAL A 128 24.60 -16.52 12.43
N MET A 129 23.39 -16.89 12.83
CA MET A 129 23.03 -18.24 13.25
C MET A 129 22.96 -19.23 12.06
N PHE A 130 22.42 -18.79 10.92
CA PHE A 130 22.16 -19.63 9.75
C PHE A 130 23.04 -19.29 8.54
N ASN A 131 24.01 -18.40 8.69
CA ASN A 131 24.96 -17.97 7.67
C ASN A 131 24.30 -17.49 6.37
N PHE A 132 23.33 -16.56 6.48
CA PHE A 132 22.73 -15.92 5.32
C PHE A 132 22.91 -14.39 5.36
N GLU A 133 22.94 -13.76 4.19
CA GLU A 133 22.99 -12.30 4.04
C GLU A 133 21.59 -11.70 3.86
N MET A 134 21.38 -10.51 4.40
CA MET A 134 20.17 -9.73 4.14
C MET A 134 20.12 -9.33 2.66
N GLY A 135 18.90 -9.27 2.09
CA GLY A 135 18.66 -8.92 0.70
C GLY A 135 17.19 -8.99 0.32
N PHE A 136 16.90 -9.44 -0.88
CA PHE A 136 15.53 -9.57 -1.41
C PHE A 136 14.59 -10.33 -0.47
N VAL A 137 15.01 -11.48 0.06
CA VAL A 137 14.16 -12.34 0.89
C VAL A 137 13.82 -11.68 2.22
N THR A 138 14.79 -11.03 2.88
CA THR A 138 14.55 -10.32 4.14
C THR A 138 13.61 -9.12 3.95
N VAL A 139 13.76 -8.37 2.85
CA VAL A 139 12.82 -7.30 2.49
C VAL A 139 11.43 -7.87 2.23
N LEU A 140 11.31 -8.95 1.45
CA LEU A 140 10.01 -9.57 1.16
C LEU A 140 9.29 -10.01 2.44
N ILE A 141 9.99 -10.72 3.33
CA ILE A 141 9.41 -11.17 4.61
C ILE A 141 9.00 -9.96 5.47
N SER A 142 9.82 -8.91 5.52
CA SER A 142 9.51 -7.69 6.25
C SER A 142 8.24 -7.03 5.75
N HIS A 143 8.11 -6.90 4.44
CA HIS A 143 6.92 -6.33 3.81
C HIS A 143 5.68 -7.19 4.04
N ILE A 144 5.80 -8.51 3.99
CA ILE A 144 4.68 -9.42 4.34
C ILE A 144 4.25 -9.17 5.79
N CYS A 145 5.20 -9.20 6.75
CA CYS A 145 4.90 -8.98 8.16
C CYS A 145 4.21 -7.63 8.42
N PHE A 146 4.67 -6.58 7.77
CA PHE A 146 4.12 -5.24 7.87
C PHE A 146 2.73 -5.14 7.23
N CYS A 147 2.50 -5.80 6.09
CA CYS A 147 1.26 -5.72 5.33
C CYS A 147 0.11 -6.57 5.92
N VAL A 148 0.39 -7.69 6.61
CA VAL A 148 -0.62 -8.59 7.17
C VAL A 148 -1.66 -7.87 8.05
N PRO A 149 -1.30 -6.99 8.99
CA PRO A 149 -2.26 -6.26 9.82
C PRO A 149 -3.26 -5.42 9.02
N PHE A 150 -2.82 -4.81 7.92
CA PHE A 150 -3.71 -4.01 7.05
C PHE A 150 -4.75 -4.87 6.35
N VAL A 151 -4.39 -6.09 5.95
CA VAL A 151 -5.35 -7.06 5.41
C VAL A 151 -6.37 -7.46 6.48
N VAL A 152 -5.90 -7.78 7.70
CA VAL A 152 -6.78 -8.12 8.82
C VAL A 152 -7.78 -7.00 9.08
N LEU A 153 -7.34 -5.74 9.08
CA LEU A 153 -8.21 -4.58 9.27
C LEU A 153 -9.30 -4.44 8.20
N ASN A 154 -9.01 -4.82 6.96
CA ASN A 154 -9.97 -4.72 5.86
C ASN A 154 -10.94 -5.92 5.79
N VAL A 155 -10.47 -7.12 6.15
CA VAL A 155 -11.26 -8.35 6.11
C VAL A 155 -12.15 -8.50 7.35
N MET A 156 -11.65 -8.17 8.55
CA MET A 156 -12.38 -8.36 9.81
C MET A 156 -13.78 -7.71 9.86
N PRO A 157 -13.99 -6.46 9.37
CA PRO A 157 -15.32 -5.86 9.34
C PRO A 157 -16.29 -6.61 8.43
N ARG A 158 -15.81 -7.26 7.36
CA ARG A 158 -16.63 -8.06 6.46
C ARG A 158 -17.09 -9.34 7.15
N ILE A 159 -16.17 -10.04 7.82
CA ILE A 159 -16.51 -11.23 8.63
C ILE A 159 -17.58 -10.90 9.67
N ARG A 160 -17.47 -9.76 10.34
CA ARG A 160 -18.43 -9.35 11.39
C ARG A 160 -19.81 -8.98 10.86
N ARG A 161 -19.91 -8.57 9.61
CA ARG A 161 -21.18 -8.18 8.97
C ARG A 161 -21.81 -9.34 8.20
N MET A 162 -21.10 -10.43 8.01
CA MET A 162 -21.60 -11.63 7.35
C MET A 162 -22.67 -12.27 8.22
N ASP A 163 -23.82 -12.57 7.65
CA ASP A 163 -24.86 -13.32 8.31
C ASP A 163 -24.46 -14.81 8.40
N SER A 164 -24.35 -15.32 9.62
CA SER A 164 -23.99 -16.73 9.83
C SER A 164 -25.04 -17.71 9.26
N SER A 165 -26.27 -17.28 9.10
CA SER A 165 -27.34 -18.10 8.53
C SER A 165 -27.07 -18.53 7.08
N ILE A 166 -26.30 -17.72 6.32
CA ILE A 166 -25.93 -18.06 4.93
C ILE A 166 -25.02 -19.29 4.87
N TYR A 167 -24.11 -19.43 5.84
CA TYR A 167 -23.26 -20.62 5.96
C TYR A 167 -24.08 -21.87 6.31
N ASP A 168 -24.99 -21.77 7.28
CA ASP A 168 -25.86 -22.85 7.70
C ASP A 168 -26.80 -23.28 6.56
N ALA A 169 -27.40 -22.30 5.85
CA ALA A 169 -28.23 -22.58 4.67
C ALA A 169 -27.48 -23.32 3.55
N ALA A 170 -26.19 -23.02 3.36
CA ALA A 170 -25.36 -23.74 2.38
C ALA A 170 -25.16 -25.22 2.79
N LEU A 171 -25.00 -25.50 4.08
CA LEU A 171 -24.91 -26.86 4.60
C LEU A 171 -26.24 -27.60 4.42
N ASP A 172 -27.38 -26.96 4.71
CA ASP A 172 -28.72 -27.52 4.54
C ASP A 172 -29.03 -27.87 3.07
N LEU A 173 -28.47 -27.09 2.14
CA LEU A 173 -28.53 -27.34 0.70
C LEU A 173 -27.55 -28.45 0.22
N GLY A 174 -26.90 -29.17 1.14
CA GLY A 174 -26.03 -30.32 0.82
C GLY A 174 -24.58 -29.98 0.53
N CYS A 175 -24.14 -28.74 0.76
CA CYS A 175 -22.72 -28.41 0.69
C CYS A 175 -21.97 -29.07 1.87
N ASN A 176 -20.78 -29.62 1.60
CA ASN A 176 -19.87 -29.95 2.69
C ASN A 176 -19.22 -28.69 3.29
N GLN A 177 -18.58 -28.78 4.46
CA GLN A 177 -17.96 -27.63 5.16
C GLN A 177 -16.96 -26.85 4.29
N TRP A 178 -16.15 -27.55 3.48
CA TRP A 178 -15.19 -26.92 2.58
C TRP A 178 -15.88 -26.19 1.42
N GLN A 179 -16.94 -26.78 0.87
CA GLN A 179 -17.72 -26.14 -0.18
C GLN A 179 -18.45 -24.91 0.32
N ALA A 180 -19.09 -24.97 1.50
CA ALA A 180 -19.74 -23.84 2.13
C ALA A 180 -18.72 -22.72 2.43
N PHE A 181 -17.57 -23.08 2.99
CA PHE A 181 -16.50 -22.11 3.24
C PHE A 181 -16.02 -21.43 1.94
N TYR A 182 -15.67 -22.19 0.92
CA TYR A 182 -15.07 -21.63 -0.29
C TYR A 182 -16.08 -20.89 -1.17
N LYS A 183 -17.30 -21.46 -1.33
CA LYS A 183 -18.33 -20.88 -2.22
C LYS A 183 -19.10 -19.73 -1.57
N VAL A 184 -19.25 -19.73 -0.25
CA VAL A 184 -20.06 -18.76 0.48
C VAL A 184 -19.19 -17.81 1.27
N VAL A 185 -18.42 -18.29 2.24
CA VAL A 185 -17.66 -17.43 3.15
C VAL A 185 -16.61 -16.61 2.38
N ILE A 186 -15.76 -17.27 1.58
CA ILE A 186 -14.73 -16.55 0.81
C ILE A 186 -15.37 -15.56 -0.17
N HIS A 187 -16.48 -15.94 -0.81
CA HIS A 187 -17.17 -15.05 -1.75
C HIS A 187 -17.67 -13.77 -1.09
N GLU A 188 -18.26 -13.87 0.09
CA GLU A 188 -18.69 -12.71 0.90
C GLU A 188 -17.51 -11.83 1.36
N LEU A 189 -16.34 -12.43 1.54
CA LEU A 189 -15.13 -11.73 1.97
C LEU A 189 -14.36 -11.07 0.82
N ILE A 190 -14.60 -11.44 -0.44
CA ILE A 190 -13.86 -10.90 -1.62
C ILE A 190 -13.72 -9.37 -1.59
N PRO A 191 -14.75 -8.54 -1.30
CA PRO A 191 -14.57 -7.10 -1.29
C PRO A 191 -13.59 -6.62 -0.20
N GLY A 192 -13.57 -7.29 0.96
CA GLY A 192 -12.61 -7.01 2.05
C GLY A 192 -11.20 -7.49 1.71
N ILE A 193 -11.08 -8.67 1.13
CA ILE A 193 -9.81 -9.27 0.67
C ILE A 193 -9.18 -8.37 -0.39
N PHE A 194 -9.95 -7.93 -1.37
CA PHE A 194 -9.48 -7.06 -2.44
C PHE A 194 -9.04 -5.68 -1.91
N SER A 195 -9.81 -5.08 -0.99
CA SER A 195 -9.42 -3.84 -0.32
C SER A 195 -8.11 -4.01 0.48
N GLY A 196 -7.98 -5.12 1.20
CA GLY A 196 -6.76 -5.47 1.93
C GLY A 196 -5.54 -5.66 1.02
N LEU A 197 -5.73 -6.32 -0.12
CA LEU A 197 -4.69 -6.50 -1.14
C LEU A 197 -4.21 -5.16 -1.71
N LEU A 198 -5.14 -4.29 -2.12
CA LEU A 198 -4.80 -2.98 -2.67
C LEU A 198 -4.08 -2.10 -1.64
N MET A 199 -4.53 -2.13 -0.39
CA MET A 199 -3.92 -1.37 0.69
C MET A 199 -2.49 -1.87 0.97
N SER A 200 -2.31 -3.19 1.08
CA SER A 200 -1.00 -3.81 1.25
C SER A 200 -0.06 -3.52 0.08
N PHE A 201 -0.56 -3.56 -1.15
CA PHE A 201 0.22 -3.20 -2.34
C PHE A 201 0.70 -1.75 -2.28
N THR A 202 -0.20 -0.82 -1.94
CA THR A 202 0.13 0.61 -1.85
C THR A 202 1.18 0.87 -0.77
N TYR A 203 1.02 0.31 0.43
CA TYR A 203 1.99 0.47 1.52
C TYR A 203 3.35 -0.16 1.20
N SER A 204 3.35 -1.33 0.56
CA SER A 204 4.60 -2.00 0.17
C SER A 204 5.33 -1.25 -0.96
N LEU A 205 4.60 -0.59 -1.85
CA LEU A 205 5.17 0.16 -2.97
C LEU A 205 5.87 1.44 -2.52
N ASP A 206 5.30 2.13 -1.53
CA ASP A 206 5.78 3.42 -1.03
C ASP A 206 6.76 3.29 0.16
N ASP A 207 6.99 2.06 0.66
CA ASP A 207 7.87 1.87 1.80
C ASP A 207 9.33 2.23 1.50
N PHE A 208 9.88 3.03 2.38
CA PHE A 208 11.31 3.35 2.42
C PHE A 208 11.98 2.81 3.68
N ILE A 209 11.34 2.98 4.83
CA ILE A 209 11.98 2.79 6.14
C ILE A 209 12.28 1.31 6.39
N ILE A 210 11.31 0.44 6.22
CA ILE A 210 11.49 -1.00 6.47
C ILE A 210 12.49 -1.57 5.47
N THR A 211 12.37 -1.20 4.19
CA THR A 211 13.36 -1.59 3.17
C THR A 211 14.75 -1.12 3.52
N TYR A 212 14.92 0.13 3.98
CA TYR A 212 16.23 0.70 4.32
C TYR A 212 16.98 -0.15 5.33
N PHE A 213 16.29 -0.63 6.37
CA PHE A 213 16.89 -1.42 7.43
C PHE A 213 17.07 -2.91 7.09
N THR A 214 16.26 -3.46 6.18
CA THR A 214 16.23 -4.92 5.92
C THR A 214 16.84 -5.35 4.60
N ARG A 215 17.26 -4.41 3.73
CA ARG A 215 17.75 -4.68 2.36
C ARG A 215 19.15 -5.30 2.26
N GLY A 216 19.96 -5.19 3.33
CA GLY A 216 21.38 -5.52 3.23
C GLY A 216 22.14 -4.59 2.26
N ALA A 217 23.29 -5.05 1.76
CA ALA A 217 24.16 -4.22 0.91
C ALA A 217 23.80 -4.25 -0.58
N LYS A 218 23.26 -5.35 -1.07
CA LYS A 218 23.11 -5.63 -2.51
C LYS A 218 21.74 -5.30 -3.08
N PHE A 219 20.70 -5.24 -2.24
CA PHE A 219 19.33 -4.99 -2.71
C PHE A 219 19.00 -3.50 -2.72
N GLN A 220 18.37 -3.06 -3.81
CA GLN A 220 17.88 -1.69 -3.99
C GLN A 220 16.47 -1.70 -4.55
N ASN A 221 15.59 -0.88 -3.95
CA ASN A 221 14.29 -0.52 -4.47
C ASN A 221 14.28 0.97 -4.88
N LEU A 222 13.18 1.42 -5.46
CA LEU A 222 13.06 2.75 -6.01
C LEU A 222 13.17 3.84 -4.93
N SER A 223 12.57 3.62 -3.75
CA SER A 223 12.63 4.57 -2.62
C SER A 223 14.07 4.76 -2.12
N ILE A 224 14.86 3.68 -2.07
CA ILE A 224 16.28 3.73 -1.73
C ILE A 224 17.10 4.44 -2.81
N GLU A 225 16.80 4.19 -4.10
CA GLU A 225 17.51 4.86 -5.20
C GLU A 225 17.24 6.37 -5.19
N ILE A 226 15.98 6.79 -5.00
CA ILE A 226 15.62 8.20 -4.84
C ILE A 226 16.38 8.81 -3.66
N TYR A 227 16.40 8.16 -2.51
CA TYR A 227 17.14 8.61 -1.33
C TYR A 227 18.64 8.76 -1.62
N SER A 228 19.25 7.77 -2.27
CA SER A 228 20.66 7.81 -2.68
C SER A 228 20.95 8.99 -3.63
N MET A 229 20.06 9.25 -4.59
CA MET A 229 20.18 10.37 -5.51
C MET A 229 20.07 11.74 -4.82
N THR A 230 19.23 11.87 -3.78
CA THR A 230 19.08 13.12 -3.03
C THR A 230 20.33 13.46 -2.21
N HIS A 231 21.08 12.44 -1.75
CA HIS A 231 22.29 12.61 -0.94
C HIS A 231 23.57 12.84 -1.78
N ARG A 232 23.58 12.46 -3.05
CA ARG A 232 24.75 12.68 -3.91
C ARG A 232 24.75 14.10 -4.50
N ARG A 233 24.22 14.32 -5.66
CA ARG A 233 24.00 15.63 -6.27
C ARG A 233 22.58 15.68 -6.80
N ILE A 234 21.83 16.70 -6.43
CA ILE A 234 20.46 16.87 -6.92
C ILE A 234 20.48 16.84 -8.46
N SER A 235 20.04 15.73 -9.02
CA SER A 235 19.91 15.57 -10.47
C SER A 235 18.45 15.85 -10.84
N PRO A 236 18.16 16.62 -11.89
CA PRO A 236 16.80 16.82 -12.37
C PRO A 236 16.10 15.51 -12.80
N LYS A 237 16.82 14.39 -12.92
CA LYS A 237 16.23 13.06 -13.06
C LYS A 237 15.30 12.71 -11.89
N ILE A 238 15.61 13.19 -10.66
CA ILE A 238 14.75 12.97 -9.48
C ILE A 238 13.38 13.60 -9.71
N ASN A 239 13.34 14.83 -10.24
CA ASN A 239 12.10 15.52 -10.52
C ASN A 239 11.26 14.74 -11.56
N ALA A 240 11.91 14.24 -12.63
CA ALA A 240 11.24 13.42 -13.65
C ALA A 240 10.73 12.09 -13.09
N LEU A 241 11.52 11.42 -12.24
CA LEU A 241 11.14 10.18 -11.59
C LEU A 241 9.95 10.38 -10.63
N SER A 242 10.04 11.41 -9.77
CA SER A 242 8.97 11.72 -8.82
C SER A 242 7.68 12.16 -9.53
N ALA A 243 7.79 12.90 -10.65
CA ALA A 243 6.64 13.29 -11.46
C ALA A 243 5.96 12.06 -12.08
N LEU A 244 6.73 11.09 -12.60
CA LEU A 244 6.18 9.83 -13.13
C LEU A 244 5.52 8.99 -12.04
N LEU A 245 6.14 8.86 -10.88
CA LEU A 245 5.56 8.13 -9.76
C LEU A 245 4.25 8.77 -9.30
N PHE A 246 4.25 10.09 -9.12
CA PHE A 246 3.03 10.80 -8.76
C PHE A 246 1.91 10.59 -9.79
N LEU A 247 2.25 10.67 -11.08
CA LEU A 247 1.29 10.43 -12.16
C LEU A 247 0.76 9.00 -12.14
N ALA A 248 1.64 8.00 -11.93
CA ALA A 248 1.24 6.60 -11.85
C ALA A 248 0.28 6.34 -10.69
N VAL A 249 0.61 6.84 -9.48
CA VAL A 249 -0.26 6.72 -8.30
C VAL A 249 -1.59 7.43 -8.52
N LEU A 250 -1.57 8.62 -9.11
CA LEU A 250 -2.77 9.40 -9.41
C LEU A 250 -3.68 8.65 -10.41
N ILE A 251 -3.12 8.04 -11.44
CA ILE A 251 -3.87 7.24 -12.41
C ILE A 251 -4.49 6.02 -11.72
N ILE A 252 -3.74 5.30 -10.90
CA ILE A 252 -4.24 4.16 -10.15
C ILE A 252 -5.41 4.58 -9.23
N MET A 253 -5.24 5.68 -8.48
CA MET A 253 -6.30 6.21 -7.62
C MET A 253 -7.56 6.60 -8.41
N ILE A 254 -7.40 7.23 -9.58
CA ILE A 254 -8.53 7.58 -10.44
C ILE A 254 -9.27 6.32 -10.92
N ILE A 255 -8.53 5.29 -11.36
CA ILE A 255 -9.12 4.02 -11.81
C ILE A 255 -9.92 3.36 -10.68
N ILE A 256 -9.34 3.27 -9.48
CA ILE A 256 -10.01 2.70 -8.29
C ILE A 256 -11.28 3.50 -7.96
N ASN A 257 -11.21 4.82 -7.90
CA ASN A 257 -12.34 5.68 -7.55
C ASN A 257 -13.48 5.61 -8.59
N LEU A 258 -13.14 5.51 -9.88
CA LEU A 258 -14.14 5.35 -10.94
C LEU A 258 -14.85 4.01 -10.84
N ARG A 259 -14.14 2.94 -10.48
CA ARG A 259 -14.70 1.61 -10.27
C ARG A 259 -15.66 1.59 -9.08
N ASP A 260 -15.25 2.14 -7.93
CA ASP A 260 -16.07 2.20 -6.73
C ASP A 260 -17.38 2.98 -6.97
N ARG A 261 -17.31 4.11 -7.69
CA ARG A 261 -18.50 4.87 -8.10
C ARG A 261 -19.42 4.09 -9.02
N HIS A 262 -18.87 3.23 -9.87
CA HIS A 262 -19.69 2.39 -10.77
C HIS A 262 -20.43 1.32 -9.97
N GLU A 263 -19.78 0.67 -9.03
CA GLU A 263 -20.40 -0.33 -8.14
C GLU A 263 -21.51 0.27 -7.26
N GLU A 264 -21.31 1.49 -6.73
CA GLU A 264 -22.34 2.19 -5.96
C GLU A 264 -23.59 2.52 -6.82
N LYS A 265 -23.39 2.96 -8.07
CA LYS A 265 -24.51 3.25 -8.99
C LYS A 265 -25.29 1.99 -9.36
N VAL A 266 -24.59 0.87 -9.61
CA VAL A 266 -25.25 -0.41 -9.93
C VAL A 266 -26.05 -0.94 -8.75
N LYS A 267 -25.54 -0.78 -7.51
CA LYS A 267 -26.27 -1.14 -6.29
C LYS A 267 -27.50 -0.25 -6.06
N ALA A 268 -27.40 1.06 -6.32
CA ALA A 268 -28.50 1.99 -6.16
C ALA A 268 -29.62 1.80 -7.21
N GLN A 269 -29.34 1.16 -8.35
CA GLN A 269 -30.34 0.83 -9.37
C GLN A 269 -31.06 -0.50 -9.10
N LYS A 270 -30.51 -1.36 -8.22
CA LYS A 270 -31.11 -2.65 -7.86
C LYS A 270 -31.96 -2.59 -6.57
N THR A 271 -31.96 -1.43 -5.90
CA THR A 271 -32.82 -1.14 -4.72
C THR A 271 -33.98 -0.23 -5.10
#